data_4efbe9ee1fad78993832e8a07ab41a0c
#
_entry.id   4efbe9ee1fad78993832e8a07ab41a0c
#
_cell.length_a   1.000
_cell.length_b   1.000
_cell.length_c   1.000
_cell.angle_alpha   90.00
_cell.angle_beta   90.00
_cell.angle_gamma   90.00
#
_symmetry.space_group_name_H-M   'P 1'
#
loop_
_entity.id
_entity.type
_entity.pdbx_description
1 polymer ?
#
loop_
_entity_poly.entity_id
_entity_poly.type
_entity_poly.pdbx_seq_one_letter_code
_entity_poly.pdbx_strand_id
1 'polypeptide(L)'
;KTIFQAEIDAACELVDFLKLNIVYMNEIYQEQPITVGEVSNKLEYRPLEGFVYAITPFNFTAIGGNLCASAALMGNVVLWKPSDHQVYSAKVIMDVFKEAGLPKGVINLITGDPVMITDIALNNTNLSGIHFTGSTDVFKSLWSKVGSNINIYRDYPRIVGETGGKDFIFSHPSADSKIVSTAIVRGGFEYQGQKCSAASRVYIPKSKSKEIIQNLEKQISTITMGSPIDFEHFMTAVIHENSFDKIVNYIETAKKSNEAEIIIGGDHDKSKGYFISPTIILTTNPNFITMEKEIFGPVVTIYVYEDNNWKDTLSLVDKTSMYALTGAFISNDRDTIDYALKTLRYSAGNFYINDK
;
A
#
# COMPACT_ATOMS: atom_id res chain seq x y z
N LYS A 1 -8.99 5.32 -10.09
CA LYS A 1 -10.07 5.19 -9.08
C LYS A 1 -11.40 5.57 -9.68
N THR A 2 -12.48 4.97 -9.20
CA THR A 2 -13.84 5.47 -9.44
C THR A 2 -14.06 6.75 -8.63
N ILE A 3 -15.14 7.49 -8.89
CA ILE A 3 -15.47 8.71 -8.15
C ILE A 3 -15.67 8.40 -6.66
N PHE A 4 -16.35 7.31 -6.31
CA PHE A 4 -16.53 6.88 -4.91
C PHE A 4 -15.20 6.59 -4.21
N GLN A 5 -14.31 5.86 -4.88
CA GLN A 5 -12.97 5.58 -4.33
C GLN A 5 -12.14 6.86 -4.20
N ALA A 6 -12.26 7.79 -5.13
CA ALA A 6 -11.53 9.06 -5.07
C ALA A 6 -12.05 9.98 -3.96
N GLU A 7 -13.37 10.01 -3.72
CA GLU A 7 -13.95 10.77 -2.60
C GLU A 7 -13.38 10.31 -1.25
N ILE A 8 -13.35 9.00 -1.03
CA ILE A 8 -12.82 8.42 0.21
C ILE A 8 -11.30 8.57 0.28
N ASP A 9 -10.58 8.02 -0.71
CA ASP A 9 -9.12 7.82 -0.68
C ASP A 9 -8.32 9.09 -1.03
N ALA A 10 -8.96 10.16 -1.49
CA ALA A 10 -8.29 11.42 -1.79
C ALA A 10 -8.78 12.55 -0.89
N ALA A 11 -10.09 12.88 -0.94
CA ALA A 11 -10.62 14.02 -0.21
C ALA A 11 -10.79 13.73 1.28
N CYS A 12 -11.58 12.72 1.65
CA CYS A 12 -11.88 12.42 3.06
C CYS A 12 -10.62 12.02 3.83
N GLU A 13 -9.84 11.10 3.30
CA GLU A 13 -8.62 10.62 3.93
C GLU A 13 -7.58 11.74 4.13
N LEU A 14 -7.39 12.64 3.15
CA LEU A 14 -6.47 13.77 3.32
C LEU A 14 -6.93 14.74 4.40
N VAL A 15 -8.23 15.03 4.47
CA VAL A 15 -8.79 15.88 5.53
C VAL A 15 -8.56 15.26 6.90
N ASP A 16 -8.76 13.94 7.03
CA ASP A 16 -8.54 13.24 8.30
C ASP A 16 -7.06 13.22 8.68
N PHE A 17 -6.15 12.96 7.74
CA PHE A 17 -4.71 13.09 7.99
C PHE A 17 -4.33 14.47 8.50
N LEU A 18 -4.79 15.54 7.85
CA LEU A 18 -4.45 16.91 8.25
C LEU A 18 -4.98 17.24 9.64
N LYS A 19 -6.19 16.80 10.00
CA LYS A 19 -6.78 16.99 11.32
C LYS A 19 -6.05 16.19 12.40
N LEU A 20 -5.82 14.89 12.16
CA LEU A 20 -5.19 14.00 13.12
C LEU A 20 -3.71 14.36 13.35
N ASN A 21 -3.00 14.81 12.31
CA ASN A 21 -1.61 15.27 12.45
C ASN A 21 -1.49 16.45 13.42
N ILE A 22 -2.49 17.36 13.47
CA ILE A 22 -2.50 18.47 14.44
C ILE A 22 -2.64 17.91 15.86
N VAL A 23 -3.49 16.90 16.06
CA VAL A 23 -3.64 16.25 17.38
C VAL A 23 -2.32 15.61 17.79
N TYR A 24 -1.72 14.80 16.93
CA TYR A 24 -0.45 14.12 17.22
C TYR A 24 0.71 15.12 17.45
N MET A 25 0.77 16.21 16.68
CA MET A 25 1.76 17.27 16.92
C MET A 25 1.60 17.85 18.33
N ASN A 26 0.37 18.13 18.75
CA ASN A 26 0.12 18.66 20.09
C ASN A 26 0.51 17.65 21.19
N GLU A 27 0.21 16.37 21.00
CA GLU A 27 0.63 15.31 21.93
C GLU A 27 2.15 15.24 22.05
N ILE A 28 2.88 15.25 20.93
CA ILE A 28 4.35 15.25 20.90
C ILE A 28 4.89 16.48 21.67
N TYR A 29 4.34 17.67 21.46
CA TYR A 29 4.81 18.89 22.13
C TYR A 29 4.48 18.93 23.63
N GLN A 30 3.52 18.14 24.10
CA GLN A 30 3.20 17.98 25.52
C GLN A 30 4.15 16.99 26.24
N GLU A 31 4.90 16.18 25.51
CA GLU A 31 5.93 15.32 26.08
C GLU A 31 7.09 16.18 26.62
N GLN A 32 7.08 16.41 27.92
CA GLN A 32 8.08 17.22 28.61
C GLN A 32 8.77 16.41 29.71
N PRO A 33 10.05 16.66 30.01
CA PRO A 33 10.75 15.99 31.08
C PRO A 33 10.20 16.39 32.46
N ILE A 34 10.37 15.50 33.42
CA ILE A 34 9.97 15.76 34.79
C ILE A 34 10.84 16.89 35.35
N THR A 35 10.19 17.89 35.94
CA THR A 35 10.84 18.93 36.74
C THR A 35 10.91 18.48 38.21
N VAL A 36 12.10 18.49 38.80
CA VAL A 36 12.34 18.03 40.18
C VAL A 36 13.03 19.13 40.99
N GLY A 37 12.44 19.45 42.15
CA GLY A 37 12.98 20.46 43.05
C GLY A 37 12.95 21.88 42.44
N GLU A 38 14.06 22.60 42.58
CA GLU A 38 14.19 23.97 42.07
C GLU A 38 14.68 24.06 40.61
N VAL A 39 14.91 22.90 39.96
CA VAL A 39 15.40 22.83 38.57
C VAL A 39 14.23 22.65 37.61
N SER A 40 14.08 23.57 36.68
CA SER A 40 13.11 23.44 35.58
C SER A 40 13.75 22.76 34.35
N ASN A 41 13.19 21.63 33.97
CA ASN A 41 13.59 20.91 32.74
C ASN A 41 12.56 21.15 31.63
N LYS A 42 13.03 21.45 30.42
CA LYS A 42 12.18 21.71 29.26
C LYS A 42 12.82 21.16 27.99
N LEU A 43 12.01 20.51 27.15
CA LEU A 43 12.38 20.19 25.76
C LEU A 43 11.86 21.27 24.82
N GLU A 44 12.70 21.65 23.87
CA GLU A 44 12.32 22.47 22.74
C GLU A 44 12.44 21.64 21.45
N TYR A 45 11.31 21.44 20.78
CA TYR A 45 11.25 20.68 19.53
C TYR A 45 11.62 21.59 18.37
N ARG A 46 12.76 21.30 17.71
CA ARG A 46 13.25 22.03 16.56
C ARG A 46 12.96 21.29 15.27
N PRO A 47 12.69 22.00 14.14
CA PRO A 47 12.73 21.37 12.83
C PRO A 47 14.13 20.83 12.52
N LEU A 48 14.22 19.91 11.57
CA LEU A 48 15.48 19.41 11.06
C LEU A 48 16.26 20.54 10.36
N GLU A 49 17.58 20.57 10.50
CA GLU A 49 18.43 21.55 9.82
C GLU A 49 18.67 21.11 8.37
N GLY A 50 17.88 21.68 7.44
CA GLY A 50 17.93 21.33 6.03
C GLY A 50 16.53 21.14 5.44
N PHE A 51 16.36 20.17 4.54
CA PHE A 51 15.08 19.87 3.92
C PHE A 51 14.72 18.38 3.98
N VAL A 52 13.44 18.12 4.00
CA VAL A 52 12.86 16.77 3.85
C VAL A 52 12.50 16.54 2.38
N TYR A 53 13.00 15.46 1.79
CA TYR A 53 12.63 15.05 0.44
C TYR A 53 11.43 14.10 0.50
N ALA A 54 10.25 14.60 0.15
CA ALA A 54 9.01 13.83 0.10
C ALA A 54 8.79 13.27 -1.31
N ILE A 55 8.74 11.94 -1.43
CA ILE A 55 8.50 11.21 -2.68
C ILE A 55 7.19 10.45 -2.54
N THR A 56 6.21 10.79 -3.38
CA THR A 56 4.85 10.29 -3.20
C THR A 56 4.35 9.46 -4.37
N PRO A 57 3.51 8.42 -4.10
CA PRO A 57 3.09 7.44 -5.08
C PRO A 57 1.96 7.99 -5.96
N PHE A 58 1.58 7.22 -7.00
CA PHE A 58 0.48 7.59 -7.89
C PHE A 58 -0.91 7.19 -7.36
N ASN A 59 -0.98 6.21 -6.47
CA ASN A 59 -2.24 5.51 -6.16
C ASN A 59 -3.12 6.22 -5.12
N PHE A 60 -2.54 7.04 -4.22
CA PHE A 60 -3.27 7.77 -3.19
C PHE A 60 -2.91 9.25 -3.18
N THR A 61 -3.86 10.10 -3.57
CA THR A 61 -3.72 11.55 -3.49
C THR A 61 -3.57 12.03 -2.04
N ALA A 62 -4.28 11.38 -1.10
CA ALA A 62 -4.16 11.67 0.33
C ALA A 62 -2.73 11.44 0.84
N ILE A 63 -2.08 10.35 0.46
CA ILE A 63 -0.67 10.10 0.81
C ILE A 63 0.22 11.20 0.23
N GLY A 64 -0.04 11.63 -1.03
CA GLY A 64 0.68 12.72 -1.67
C GLY A 64 0.66 14.00 -0.85
N GLY A 65 -0.51 14.42 -0.37
CA GLY A 65 -0.66 15.58 0.50
C GLY A 65 -0.08 15.38 1.89
N ASN A 66 -0.30 14.20 2.48
CA ASN A 66 0.11 13.90 3.86
C ASN A 66 1.63 13.86 4.04
N LEU A 67 2.38 13.21 3.14
CA LEU A 67 3.84 13.08 3.30
C LEU A 67 4.56 14.44 3.38
N CYS A 68 4.10 15.41 2.62
CA CYS A 68 4.67 16.76 2.68
C CYS A 68 4.07 17.59 3.82
N ALA A 69 2.77 17.50 4.08
CA ALA A 69 2.10 18.29 5.11
C ALA A 69 2.54 17.91 6.54
N SER A 70 2.71 16.62 6.83
CA SER A 70 3.15 16.14 8.15
C SER A 70 4.56 16.67 8.51
N ALA A 71 5.48 16.63 7.57
CA ALA A 71 6.82 17.17 7.75
C ALA A 71 6.80 18.70 7.91
N ALA A 72 6.01 19.41 7.08
CA ALA A 72 5.86 20.86 7.14
C ALA A 72 5.21 21.32 8.45
N LEU A 73 4.22 20.58 8.96
CA LEU A 73 3.55 20.87 10.24
C LEU A 73 4.54 20.92 11.42
N MET A 74 5.57 20.05 11.38
CA MET A 74 6.65 20.02 12.37
C MET A 74 7.77 21.05 12.10
N GLY A 75 7.52 22.04 11.24
CA GLY A 75 8.42 23.16 10.94
C GLY A 75 9.47 22.88 9.87
N ASN A 76 9.42 21.75 9.17
CA ASN A 76 10.41 21.40 8.16
C ASN A 76 10.10 22.05 6.80
N VAL A 77 11.16 22.36 6.05
CA VAL A 77 11.05 22.66 4.62
C VAL A 77 11.02 21.37 3.82
N VAL A 78 10.11 21.31 2.86
CA VAL A 78 9.87 20.09 2.07
C VAL A 78 10.12 20.33 0.59
N LEU A 79 10.91 19.45 -0.02
CA LEU A 79 10.99 19.27 -1.46
C LEU A 79 10.06 18.10 -1.82
N TRP A 80 8.97 18.38 -2.53
CA TRP A 80 7.96 17.39 -2.87
C TRP A 80 8.05 16.95 -4.33
N LYS A 81 8.39 15.70 -4.57
CA LYS A 81 8.40 15.05 -5.89
C LYS A 81 7.27 14.01 -5.95
N PRO A 82 6.11 14.35 -6.53
CA PRO A 82 5.04 13.37 -6.76
C PRO A 82 5.41 12.42 -7.90
N SER A 83 4.75 11.27 -7.95
CA SER A 83 4.75 10.43 -9.15
C SER A 83 4.29 11.24 -10.38
N ASP A 84 4.89 10.98 -11.53
CA ASP A 84 4.54 11.67 -12.78
C ASP A 84 3.07 11.46 -13.17
N HIS A 85 2.50 10.32 -12.77
CA HIS A 85 1.08 10.00 -12.96
C HIS A 85 0.14 10.64 -11.92
N GLN A 86 0.67 11.45 -10.97
CA GLN A 86 -0.11 12.17 -9.96
C GLN A 86 0.17 13.68 -9.97
N VAL A 87 0.89 14.21 -10.94
CA VAL A 87 1.28 15.62 -10.99
C VAL A 87 0.08 16.57 -10.95
N TYR A 88 -1.01 16.22 -11.64
CA TYR A 88 -2.20 17.06 -11.67
C TYR A 88 -2.86 17.20 -10.27
N SER A 89 -3.10 16.10 -9.58
CA SER A 89 -3.67 16.14 -8.22
C SER A 89 -2.71 16.78 -7.21
N ALA A 90 -1.40 16.55 -7.34
CA ALA A 90 -0.40 17.23 -6.52
C ALA A 90 -0.43 18.74 -6.71
N LYS A 91 -0.61 19.22 -7.97
CA LYS A 91 -0.76 20.65 -8.25
C LYS A 91 -2.02 21.23 -7.60
N VAL A 92 -3.15 20.51 -7.67
CA VAL A 92 -4.39 20.92 -7.00
C VAL A 92 -4.19 21.03 -5.49
N ILE A 93 -3.56 20.05 -4.85
CA ILE A 93 -3.25 20.10 -3.41
C ILE A 93 -2.37 21.33 -3.10
N MET A 94 -1.34 21.58 -3.90
CA MET A 94 -0.49 22.77 -3.70
C MET A 94 -1.26 24.07 -3.82
N ASP A 95 -2.24 24.14 -4.71
CA ASP A 95 -3.09 25.34 -4.84
C ASP A 95 -3.99 25.50 -3.63
N VAL A 96 -4.59 24.40 -3.13
CA VAL A 96 -5.36 24.40 -1.88
C VAL A 96 -4.48 24.86 -0.70
N PHE A 97 -3.27 24.36 -0.56
CA PHE A 97 -2.35 24.78 0.50
C PHE A 97 -2.00 26.26 0.41
N LYS A 98 -1.75 26.80 -0.80
CA LYS A 98 -1.48 28.22 -1.02
C LYS A 98 -2.69 29.09 -0.67
N GLU A 99 -3.88 28.68 -1.09
CA GLU A 99 -5.13 29.40 -0.78
C GLU A 99 -5.43 29.38 0.72
N ALA A 100 -5.09 28.29 1.40
CA ALA A 100 -5.16 28.18 2.86
C ALA A 100 -4.09 29.00 3.60
N GLY A 101 -3.16 29.64 2.88
CA GLY A 101 -2.15 30.53 3.48
C GLY A 101 -0.80 29.88 3.75
N LEU A 102 -0.48 28.72 3.15
CA LEU A 102 0.85 28.12 3.29
C LEU A 102 1.93 29.12 2.82
N PRO A 103 2.92 29.48 3.68
CA PRO A 103 3.99 30.39 3.28
C PRO A 103 4.82 29.86 2.13
N LYS A 104 5.30 30.76 1.27
CA LYS A 104 6.20 30.39 0.17
C LYS A 104 7.49 29.75 0.70
N GLY A 105 7.93 28.67 0.04
CA GLY A 105 9.16 27.99 0.35
C GLY A 105 9.05 26.89 1.42
N VAL A 106 7.90 26.75 2.11
CA VAL A 106 7.70 25.66 3.08
C VAL A 106 7.55 24.32 2.36
N ILE A 107 6.63 24.20 1.41
CA ILE A 107 6.51 23.03 0.53
C ILE A 107 6.79 23.47 -0.90
N ASN A 108 7.77 22.80 -1.52
CA ASN A 108 8.27 23.11 -2.86
C ASN A 108 7.97 21.92 -3.79
N LEU A 109 6.92 22.02 -4.59
CA LEU A 109 6.54 21.00 -5.57
C LEU A 109 7.47 21.07 -6.76
N ILE A 110 8.10 19.94 -7.11
CA ILE A 110 8.99 19.78 -8.25
C ILE A 110 8.54 18.62 -9.14
N THR A 111 8.61 18.83 -10.45
CA THR A 111 8.31 17.82 -11.48
C THR A 111 9.49 17.68 -12.43
N GLY A 112 9.62 16.53 -13.08
CA GLY A 112 10.70 16.23 -14.02
C GLY A 112 11.25 14.82 -13.81
N ASP A 113 12.36 14.53 -14.45
CA ASP A 113 12.98 13.21 -14.39
C ASP A 113 13.25 12.76 -12.95
N PRO A 114 12.66 11.63 -12.49
CA PRO A 114 12.75 11.21 -11.11
C PRO A 114 14.15 10.79 -10.69
N VAL A 115 14.95 10.24 -11.62
CA VAL A 115 16.31 9.79 -11.33
C VAL A 115 17.22 10.99 -11.13
N MET A 116 17.16 11.97 -12.02
CA MET A 116 17.94 13.21 -11.94
C MET A 116 17.60 14.01 -10.69
N ILE A 117 16.30 14.22 -10.41
CA ILE A 117 15.87 14.98 -9.22
C ILE A 117 16.32 14.27 -7.95
N THR A 118 16.16 12.95 -7.87
CA THR A 118 16.58 12.17 -6.71
C THR A 118 18.09 12.22 -6.53
N ASP A 119 18.87 12.11 -7.60
CA ASP A 119 20.33 12.18 -7.51
C ASP A 119 20.79 13.55 -6.98
N ILE A 120 20.22 14.65 -7.47
CA ILE A 120 20.51 16.00 -6.99
C ILE A 120 20.15 16.16 -5.50
N ALA A 121 18.96 15.69 -5.11
CA ALA A 121 18.50 15.79 -3.73
C ALA A 121 19.38 14.99 -2.76
N LEU A 122 19.75 13.75 -3.14
CA LEU A 122 20.53 12.85 -2.31
C LEU A 122 22.04 13.20 -2.27
N ASN A 123 22.53 14.02 -3.18
CA ASN A 123 23.91 14.54 -3.15
C ASN A 123 24.00 15.92 -2.46
N ASN A 124 22.88 16.46 -1.97
CA ASN A 124 22.87 17.76 -1.31
C ASN A 124 23.24 17.63 0.18
N THR A 125 24.19 18.43 0.65
CA THR A 125 24.67 18.42 2.04
C THR A 125 23.59 18.78 3.07
N ASN A 126 22.52 19.46 2.65
CA ASN A 126 21.40 19.87 3.51
C ASN A 126 20.21 18.89 3.46
N LEU A 127 20.36 17.71 2.87
CA LEU A 127 19.33 16.67 3.00
C LEU A 127 19.26 16.23 4.46
N SER A 128 18.14 16.41 5.10
CA SER A 128 17.92 16.08 6.51
C SER A 128 16.88 15.00 6.74
N GLY A 129 16.07 14.66 5.73
CA GLY A 129 15.13 13.56 5.81
C GLY A 129 14.60 13.14 4.46
N ILE A 130 14.11 11.90 4.39
CA ILE A 130 13.35 11.34 3.27
C ILE A 130 12.04 10.81 3.81
N HIS A 131 10.94 11.24 3.22
CA HIS A 131 9.61 10.70 3.47
C HIS A 131 9.09 10.08 2.17
N PHE A 132 9.01 8.76 2.13
CA PHE A 132 8.83 7.98 0.92
C PHE A 132 7.61 7.07 0.99
N THR A 133 6.84 7.02 -0.08
CA THR A 133 5.91 5.91 -0.36
C THR A 133 6.04 5.51 -1.82
N GLY A 134 6.31 4.24 -2.06
CA GLY A 134 6.52 3.70 -3.40
C GLY A 134 7.00 2.25 -3.41
N SER A 135 7.72 1.84 -4.45
CA SER A 135 8.20 0.46 -4.55
C SER A 135 9.35 0.16 -3.58
N THR A 136 9.39 -1.08 -3.09
CA THR A 136 10.44 -1.58 -2.20
C THR A 136 11.84 -1.45 -2.81
N ASP A 137 11.98 -1.68 -4.11
CA ASP A 137 13.29 -1.61 -4.77
C ASP A 137 13.82 -0.17 -4.83
N VAL A 138 12.94 0.80 -5.10
CA VAL A 138 13.31 2.23 -5.05
C VAL A 138 13.71 2.61 -3.62
N PHE A 139 12.97 2.17 -2.61
CA PHE A 139 13.29 2.45 -1.21
C PHE A 139 14.66 1.89 -0.79
N LYS A 140 14.96 0.66 -1.17
CA LYS A 140 16.29 0.06 -0.96
C LYS A 140 17.40 0.86 -1.64
N SER A 141 17.15 1.36 -2.85
CA SER A 141 18.08 2.22 -3.58
C SER A 141 18.34 3.55 -2.87
N LEU A 142 17.28 4.19 -2.34
CA LEU A 142 17.41 5.41 -1.52
C LEU A 142 18.26 5.17 -0.27
N TRP A 143 18.00 4.08 0.47
CA TRP A 143 18.81 3.69 1.63
C TRP A 143 20.28 3.48 1.27
N SER A 144 20.56 2.74 0.21
CA SER A 144 21.92 2.49 -0.26
C SER A 144 22.63 3.78 -0.64
N LYS A 145 21.97 4.68 -1.36
CA LYS A 145 22.55 5.96 -1.77
C LYS A 145 22.84 6.88 -0.57
N VAL A 146 21.90 6.98 0.38
CA VAL A 146 22.11 7.76 1.62
C VAL A 146 23.27 7.18 2.42
N GLY A 147 23.34 5.86 2.59
CA GLY A 147 24.45 5.22 3.28
C GLY A 147 25.80 5.48 2.62
N SER A 148 25.86 5.44 1.28
CA SER A 148 27.07 5.75 0.52
C SER A 148 27.49 7.22 0.64
N ASN A 149 26.54 8.11 0.83
CA ASN A 149 26.75 9.57 0.91
C ASN A 149 26.85 10.08 2.35
N ILE A 150 26.90 9.22 3.36
CA ILE A 150 26.79 9.62 4.78
C ILE A 150 27.79 10.71 5.20
N ASN A 151 28.97 10.74 4.58
CA ASN A 151 30.03 11.68 4.92
C ASN A 151 29.84 13.09 4.34
N ILE A 152 28.88 13.31 3.43
CA ILE A 152 28.65 14.64 2.84
C ILE A 152 27.56 15.41 3.56
N TYR A 153 26.70 14.75 4.34
CA TYR A 153 25.59 15.39 5.02
C TYR A 153 26.03 16.15 6.28
N ARG A 154 25.36 17.25 6.57
CA ARG A 154 25.55 18.01 7.80
C ARG A 154 25.14 17.22 9.04
N ASP A 155 24.04 16.46 8.91
CA ASP A 155 23.53 15.48 9.88
C ASP A 155 23.03 14.27 9.08
N TYR A 156 22.99 13.08 9.68
CA TYR A 156 22.50 11.90 8.97
C TYR A 156 20.99 12.02 8.72
N PRO A 157 20.52 11.87 7.46
CA PRO A 157 19.11 12.00 7.11
C PRO A 157 18.24 10.95 7.79
N ARG A 158 17.05 11.36 8.28
CA ARG A 158 16.03 10.43 8.76
C ARG A 158 15.30 9.85 7.55
N ILE A 159 15.18 8.54 7.50
CA ILE A 159 14.51 7.88 6.39
C ILE A 159 13.25 7.19 6.91
N VAL A 160 12.10 7.66 6.46
CA VAL A 160 10.79 7.06 6.73
C VAL A 160 10.18 6.64 5.42
N GLY A 161 9.76 5.39 5.32
CA GLY A 161 9.19 4.87 4.08
C GLY A 161 8.16 3.81 4.28
N GLU A 162 7.13 3.90 3.45
CA GLU A 162 6.12 2.88 3.22
C GLU A 162 6.33 2.27 1.84
N THR A 163 6.34 0.95 1.77
CA THR A 163 6.51 0.22 0.52
C THR A 163 5.40 -0.79 0.32
N GLY A 164 5.35 -1.41 -0.85
CA GLY A 164 4.44 -2.49 -1.13
C GLY A 164 4.81 -3.79 -0.43
N GLY A 165 3.97 -4.78 -0.62
CA GLY A 165 4.14 -6.11 -0.10
C GLY A 165 3.28 -7.13 -0.84
N LYS A 166 3.19 -8.31 -0.29
CA LYS A 166 2.33 -9.38 -0.78
C LYS A 166 1.32 -9.74 0.30
N ASP A 167 0.25 -8.96 0.35
CA ASP A 167 -0.77 -9.01 1.39
C ASP A 167 -1.65 -10.24 1.27
N PHE A 168 -2.14 -10.72 2.40
CA PHE A 168 -2.79 -12.02 2.44
C PHE A 168 -4.13 -12.04 3.17
N ILE A 169 -4.98 -12.98 2.76
CA ILE A 169 -6.16 -13.43 3.50
C ILE A 169 -6.00 -14.91 3.82
N PHE A 170 -6.11 -15.27 5.09
CA PHE A 170 -6.17 -16.64 5.56
C PHE A 170 -7.56 -16.96 6.09
N SER A 171 -8.21 -17.96 5.50
CA SER A 171 -9.53 -18.46 5.93
C SER A 171 -9.37 -19.75 6.71
N HIS A 172 -9.80 -19.77 7.98
CA HIS A 172 -9.89 -20.98 8.80
C HIS A 172 -11.13 -21.83 8.38
N PRO A 173 -11.12 -23.17 8.58
CA PRO A 173 -12.30 -24.02 8.28
C PRO A 173 -13.63 -23.57 8.94
N SER A 174 -13.59 -22.88 10.07
CA SER A 174 -14.77 -22.33 10.73
C SER A 174 -15.30 -21.03 10.11
N ALA A 175 -14.58 -20.43 9.14
CA ALA A 175 -14.97 -19.18 8.53
C ALA A 175 -16.25 -19.29 7.69
N ASP A 176 -17.01 -18.20 7.60
CA ASP A 176 -18.13 -18.10 6.68
C ASP A 176 -17.63 -17.86 5.25
N SER A 177 -18.02 -18.72 4.32
CA SER A 177 -17.56 -18.68 2.92
C SER A 177 -17.96 -17.40 2.18
N LYS A 178 -19.09 -16.75 2.57
CA LYS A 178 -19.54 -15.49 1.95
C LYS A 178 -18.69 -14.32 2.43
N ILE A 179 -18.35 -14.31 3.72
CA ILE A 179 -17.44 -13.29 4.30
C ILE A 179 -16.09 -13.39 3.61
N VAL A 180 -15.53 -14.62 3.50
CA VAL A 180 -14.23 -14.86 2.84
C VAL A 180 -14.26 -14.39 1.39
N SER A 181 -15.26 -14.79 0.60
CA SER A 181 -15.34 -14.40 -0.81
C SER A 181 -15.51 -12.89 -0.99
N THR A 182 -16.29 -12.23 -0.13
CA THR A 182 -16.45 -10.78 -0.17
C THR A 182 -15.14 -10.05 0.22
N ALA A 183 -14.43 -10.54 1.22
CA ALA A 183 -13.13 -10.02 1.59
C ALA A 183 -12.12 -10.13 0.45
N ILE A 184 -12.10 -11.26 -0.27
CA ILE A 184 -11.24 -11.46 -1.45
C ILE A 184 -11.59 -10.47 -2.56
N VAL A 185 -12.88 -10.33 -2.91
CA VAL A 185 -13.32 -9.43 -3.98
C VAL A 185 -12.99 -7.97 -3.64
N ARG A 186 -13.36 -7.52 -2.44
CA ARG A 186 -13.10 -6.14 -2.01
C ARG A 186 -11.62 -5.86 -1.81
N GLY A 187 -10.90 -6.76 -1.15
CA GLY A 187 -9.47 -6.60 -0.87
C GLY A 187 -8.59 -6.71 -2.11
N GLY A 188 -8.95 -7.56 -3.08
CA GLY A 188 -8.12 -7.84 -4.25
C GLY A 188 -8.41 -6.97 -5.47
N PHE A 189 -9.66 -6.52 -5.67
CA PHE A 189 -10.07 -5.88 -6.93
C PHE A 189 -10.45 -4.41 -6.81
N GLU A 190 -10.72 -3.91 -5.59
CA GLU A 190 -10.98 -2.48 -5.42
C GLU A 190 -9.78 -1.67 -5.91
N TYR A 191 -10.06 -0.65 -6.72
CA TYR A 191 -9.04 0.15 -7.41
C TYR A 191 -8.05 -0.71 -8.23
N GLN A 192 -8.55 -1.77 -8.86
CA GLN A 192 -7.78 -2.70 -9.71
C GLN A 192 -6.58 -3.35 -8.98
N GLY A 193 -6.68 -3.53 -7.66
CA GLY A 193 -5.57 -4.06 -6.85
C GLY A 193 -4.33 -3.15 -6.79
N GLN A 194 -4.44 -1.88 -7.15
CA GLN A 194 -3.33 -0.91 -7.12
C GLN A 194 -3.20 -0.23 -5.76
N LYS A 195 -3.28 -1.03 -4.71
CA LYS A 195 -3.07 -0.62 -3.31
C LYS A 195 -1.91 -1.42 -2.71
N CYS A 196 -1.06 -0.76 -1.94
CA CYS A 196 -0.03 -1.42 -1.15
C CYS A 196 -0.63 -2.40 -0.12
N SER A 197 -1.91 -2.21 0.23
CA SER A 197 -2.72 -3.05 1.12
C SER A 197 -3.66 -4.01 0.38
N ALA A 198 -3.57 -4.16 -0.95
CA ALA A 198 -4.45 -5.06 -1.69
C ALA A 198 -4.14 -6.53 -1.39
N ALA A 199 -5.14 -7.28 -0.93
CA ALA A 199 -5.03 -8.71 -0.76
C ALA A 199 -4.78 -9.39 -2.11
N SER A 200 -3.67 -10.07 -2.27
CA SER A 200 -3.25 -10.63 -3.55
C SER A 200 -2.83 -12.10 -3.47
N ARG A 201 -2.71 -12.67 -2.26
CA ARG A 201 -2.58 -14.12 -2.00
C ARG A 201 -3.58 -14.56 -0.95
N VAL A 202 -4.18 -15.71 -1.15
CA VAL A 202 -5.27 -16.20 -0.31
C VAL A 202 -5.05 -17.68 0.00
N TYR A 203 -5.30 -18.05 1.26
CA TYR A 203 -5.23 -19.43 1.73
C TYR A 203 -6.61 -19.84 2.20
N ILE A 204 -7.19 -20.89 1.56
CA ILE A 204 -8.54 -21.38 1.90
C ILE A 204 -8.51 -22.86 2.24
N PRO A 205 -9.36 -23.33 3.19
CA PRO A 205 -9.45 -24.73 3.56
C PRO A 205 -10.18 -25.51 2.46
N LYS A 206 -9.76 -26.76 2.25
CA LYS A 206 -10.30 -27.66 1.23
C LYS A 206 -11.80 -27.88 1.38
N SER A 207 -12.30 -28.02 2.60
CA SER A 207 -13.73 -28.23 2.89
C SER A 207 -14.62 -27.07 2.44
N LYS A 208 -14.08 -25.85 2.35
CA LYS A 208 -14.81 -24.62 1.97
C LYS A 208 -14.48 -24.14 0.55
N SER A 209 -13.43 -24.70 -0.08
CA SER A 209 -12.90 -24.19 -1.35
C SER A 209 -13.95 -24.10 -2.46
N LYS A 210 -14.75 -25.13 -2.64
CA LYS A 210 -15.80 -25.17 -3.67
C LYS A 210 -16.85 -24.04 -3.47
N GLU A 211 -17.32 -23.86 -2.25
CA GLU A 211 -18.32 -22.84 -1.92
C GLU A 211 -17.75 -21.43 -2.07
N ILE A 212 -16.51 -21.21 -1.62
CA ILE A 212 -15.82 -19.92 -1.75
C ILE A 212 -15.64 -19.58 -3.23
N ILE A 213 -15.17 -20.52 -4.07
CA ILE A 213 -14.96 -20.30 -5.51
C ILE A 213 -16.29 -19.98 -6.20
N GLN A 214 -17.36 -20.71 -5.90
CA GLN A 214 -18.69 -20.40 -6.46
C GLN A 214 -19.21 -19.01 -6.06
N ASN A 215 -18.96 -18.60 -4.82
CA ASN A 215 -19.30 -17.25 -4.37
C ASN A 215 -18.45 -16.18 -5.08
N LEU A 216 -17.16 -16.45 -5.34
CA LEU A 216 -16.28 -15.57 -6.11
C LEU A 216 -16.76 -15.41 -7.55
N GLU A 217 -17.08 -16.52 -8.24
CA GLU A 217 -17.63 -16.49 -9.60
C GLU A 217 -18.89 -15.61 -9.67
N LYS A 218 -19.82 -15.82 -8.74
CA LYS A 218 -21.05 -15.03 -8.66
C LYS A 218 -20.79 -13.55 -8.41
N GLN A 219 -19.90 -13.19 -7.48
CA GLN A 219 -19.62 -11.80 -7.16
C GLN A 219 -18.84 -11.12 -8.29
N ILE A 220 -17.80 -11.78 -8.82
CA ILE A 220 -16.96 -11.23 -9.89
C ILE A 220 -17.76 -11.02 -11.17
N SER A 221 -18.71 -11.90 -11.50
CA SER A 221 -19.58 -11.73 -12.68
C SER A 221 -20.44 -10.45 -12.63
N THR A 222 -20.62 -9.83 -11.46
CA THR A 222 -21.34 -8.55 -11.32
C THR A 222 -20.44 -7.33 -11.44
N ILE A 223 -19.11 -7.51 -11.49
CA ILE A 223 -18.17 -6.41 -11.61
C ILE A 223 -18.16 -5.87 -13.03
N THR A 224 -18.46 -4.58 -13.15
CA THR A 224 -18.34 -3.84 -14.40
C THR A 224 -17.09 -2.99 -14.41
N MET A 225 -16.51 -2.82 -15.60
CA MET A 225 -15.30 -2.02 -15.82
C MET A 225 -15.54 -0.94 -16.88
N GLY A 226 -15.04 0.27 -16.66
CA GLY A 226 -15.18 1.34 -17.63
C GLY A 226 -14.63 2.68 -17.18
N SER A 227 -15.21 3.76 -17.66
CA SER A 227 -14.79 5.12 -17.34
C SER A 227 -14.99 5.43 -15.85
N PRO A 228 -14.03 6.11 -15.18
CA PRO A 228 -14.17 6.49 -13.77
C PRO A 228 -15.31 7.47 -13.50
N ILE A 229 -15.77 8.21 -14.51
CA ILE A 229 -16.90 9.14 -14.36
C ILE A 229 -18.28 8.47 -14.40
N ASP A 230 -18.32 7.21 -14.76
CA ASP A 230 -19.52 6.40 -14.76
C ASP A 230 -19.66 5.70 -13.40
N PHE A 231 -20.75 6.01 -12.70
CA PHE A 231 -21.02 5.49 -11.35
C PHE A 231 -21.34 4.00 -11.27
N GLU A 232 -21.63 3.36 -12.41
CA GLU A 232 -21.96 1.93 -12.45
C GLU A 232 -20.72 1.03 -12.40
N HIS A 233 -19.52 1.58 -12.65
CA HIS A 233 -18.30 0.81 -12.70
C HIS A 233 -17.64 0.66 -11.34
N PHE A 234 -17.32 -0.59 -10.97
CA PHE A 234 -16.53 -0.91 -9.79
C PHE A 234 -15.03 -0.77 -10.04
N MET A 235 -14.58 -1.09 -11.26
CA MET A 235 -13.18 -1.04 -11.67
C MET A 235 -12.98 -0.15 -12.90
N THR A 236 -11.76 0.36 -13.03
CA THR A 236 -11.33 1.18 -14.17
C THR A 236 -10.03 0.60 -14.77
N ALA A 237 -9.37 1.32 -15.67
CA ALA A 237 -8.06 0.93 -16.20
C ALA A 237 -6.94 0.99 -15.14
N VAL A 238 -5.88 0.20 -15.28
CA VAL A 238 -4.64 0.37 -14.52
C VAL A 238 -3.89 1.61 -15.00
N ILE A 239 -2.91 2.07 -14.22
CA ILE A 239 -2.37 3.43 -14.31
C ILE A 239 -1.64 3.74 -15.62
N HIS A 240 -0.90 2.81 -16.20
CA HIS A 240 -0.10 3.03 -17.41
C HIS A 240 0.27 1.71 -18.10
N GLU A 241 0.81 1.81 -19.31
CA GLU A 241 1.16 0.68 -20.17
C GLU A 241 2.14 -0.30 -19.51
N ASN A 242 3.21 0.20 -18.87
CA ASN A 242 4.18 -0.67 -18.21
C ASN A 242 3.55 -1.50 -17.07
N SER A 243 2.59 -0.93 -16.32
CA SER A 243 1.84 -1.68 -15.32
C SER A 243 0.97 -2.74 -15.97
N PHE A 244 0.27 -2.39 -17.05
CA PHE A 244 -0.53 -3.32 -17.82
C PHE A 244 0.31 -4.50 -18.33
N ASP A 245 1.41 -4.23 -19.02
CA ASP A 245 2.26 -5.26 -19.60
C ASP A 245 2.89 -6.16 -18.52
N LYS A 246 3.31 -5.57 -17.39
CA LYS A 246 3.80 -6.32 -16.22
C LYS A 246 2.73 -7.29 -15.69
N ILE A 247 1.50 -6.83 -15.48
CA ILE A 247 0.40 -7.63 -14.93
C ILE A 247 0.04 -8.75 -15.90
N VAL A 248 -0.10 -8.43 -17.20
CA VAL A 248 -0.37 -9.42 -18.25
C VAL A 248 0.71 -10.50 -18.29
N ASN A 249 1.98 -10.15 -18.14
CA ASN A 249 3.06 -11.14 -18.10
C ASN A 249 2.90 -12.15 -16.95
N TYR A 250 2.44 -11.73 -15.76
CA TYR A 250 2.12 -12.66 -14.66
C TYR A 250 0.94 -13.56 -14.98
N ILE A 251 -0.12 -13.01 -15.62
CA ILE A 251 -1.28 -13.80 -16.07
C ILE A 251 -0.85 -14.86 -17.10
N GLU A 252 -0.06 -14.46 -18.09
CA GLU A 252 0.44 -15.39 -19.11
C GLU A 252 1.44 -16.43 -18.54
N THR A 253 2.18 -16.06 -17.51
CA THR A 253 3.03 -17.02 -16.78
C THR A 253 2.20 -18.08 -16.08
N ALA A 254 1.10 -17.68 -15.45
CA ALA A 254 0.18 -18.63 -14.81
C ALA A 254 -0.52 -19.55 -15.85
N LYS A 255 -0.96 -19.00 -16.99
CA LYS A 255 -1.57 -19.79 -18.10
C LYS A 255 -0.64 -20.89 -18.65
N LYS A 256 0.67 -20.65 -18.63
CA LYS A 256 1.67 -21.58 -19.16
C LYS A 256 2.21 -22.59 -18.13
N SER A 257 1.84 -22.42 -16.88
CA SER A 257 2.36 -23.25 -15.78
C SER A 257 1.50 -24.50 -15.55
N ASN A 258 2.15 -25.60 -15.17
CA ASN A 258 1.45 -26.79 -14.72
C ASN A 258 1.08 -26.74 -13.21
N GLU A 259 1.54 -25.72 -12.49
CA GLU A 259 1.30 -25.52 -11.05
C GLU A 259 0.19 -24.51 -10.77
N ALA A 260 -0.36 -23.87 -11.81
CA ALA A 260 -1.37 -22.82 -11.68
C ALA A 260 -2.41 -22.92 -12.78
N GLU A 261 -3.64 -22.53 -12.45
CA GLU A 261 -4.78 -22.45 -13.36
C GLU A 261 -5.52 -21.13 -13.15
N ILE A 262 -5.89 -20.45 -14.24
CA ILE A 262 -6.78 -19.29 -14.16
C ILE A 262 -8.22 -19.82 -14.13
N ILE A 263 -8.87 -19.68 -12.98
CA ILE A 263 -10.25 -20.16 -12.78
C ILE A 263 -11.31 -19.08 -13.04
N ILE A 264 -10.93 -17.78 -12.97
CA ILE A 264 -11.81 -16.65 -13.28
C ILE A 264 -10.99 -15.57 -13.98
N GLY A 265 -11.51 -14.93 -15.02
CA GLY A 265 -10.89 -13.80 -15.71
C GLY A 265 -9.71 -14.19 -16.59
N GLY A 266 -8.65 -13.40 -16.54
CA GLY A 266 -7.46 -13.57 -17.39
C GLY A 266 -7.52 -12.82 -18.71
N ASP A 267 -8.63 -12.10 -18.97
CA ASP A 267 -8.78 -11.26 -20.17
C ASP A 267 -8.22 -9.86 -19.94
N HIS A 268 -7.71 -9.26 -21.00
CA HIS A 268 -7.14 -7.92 -20.97
C HIS A 268 -7.26 -7.24 -22.31
N ASP A 269 -7.42 -5.91 -22.32
CA ASP A 269 -7.51 -5.10 -23.53
C ASP A 269 -6.91 -3.72 -23.32
N LYS A 270 -5.96 -3.32 -24.18
CA LYS A 270 -5.37 -1.99 -24.17
C LYS A 270 -5.75 -1.13 -25.39
N SER A 271 -6.74 -1.55 -26.15
CA SER A 271 -7.18 -0.81 -27.36
C SER A 271 -7.87 0.52 -27.05
N LYS A 272 -8.56 0.62 -25.91
CA LYS A 272 -9.26 1.82 -25.43
C LYS A 272 -8.74 2.36 -24.09
N GLY A 273 -7.94 1.57 -23.41
CA GLY A 273 -7.39 1.85 -22.10
C GLY A 273 -6.75 0.58 -21.53
N TYR A 274 -6.02 0.69 -20.48
CA TYR A 274 -5.27 -0.42 -19.88
C TYR A 274 -6.17 -1.28 -18.99
N PHE A 275 -7.17 -1.96 -19.58
CA PHE A 275 -8.16 -2.75 -18.86
C PHE A 275 -7.70 -4.20 -18.68
N ILE A 276 -7.80 -4.69 -17.44
CA ILE A 276 -7.50 -6.07 -17.06
C ILE A 276 -8.67 -6.58 -16.21
N SER A 277 -9.24 -7.70 -16.62
CA SER A 277 -10.36 -8.34 -15.90
C SER A 277 -9.91 -8.81 -14.51
N PRO A 278 -10.80 -8.76 -13.49
CA PRO A 278 -10.55 -9.42 -12.22
C PRO A 278 -10.14 -10.87 -12.45
N THR A 279 -8.96 -11.25 -11.97
CA THR A 279 -8.36 -12.55 -12.28
C THR A 279 -8.08 -13.33 -11.01
N ILE A 280 -8.62 -14.56 -10.94
CA ILE A 280 -8.32 -15.52 -9.87
C ILE A 280 -7.47 -16.64 -10.45
N ILE A 281 -6.31 -16.84 -9.85
CA ILE A 281 -5.39 -17.94 -10.12
C ILE A 281 -5.51 -18.95 -8.97
N LEU A 282 -5.72 -20.21 -9.28
CA LEU A 282 -5.61 -21.32 -8.34
C LEU A 282 -4.25 -21.96 -8.50
N THR A 283 -3.52 -22.16 -7.41
CA THR A 283 -2.20 -22.81 -7.46
C THR A 283 -2.10 -24.00 -6.53
N THR A 284 -1.35 -25.01 -6.96
CA THR A 284 -0.94 -26.16 -6.12
C THR A 284 0.40 -25.92 -5.42
N ASN A 285 1.16 -24.89 -5.88
CA ASN A 285 2.44 -24.51 -5.30
C ASN A 285 2.27 -23.23 -4.44
N PRO A 286 2.42 -23.31 -3.10
CA PRO A 286 2.28 -22.15 -2.23
C PRO A 286 3.38 -21.09 -2.42
N ASN A 287 4.49 -21.43 -3.12
CA ASN A 287 5.57 -20.54 -3.49
C ASN A 287 5.54 -20.18 -4.99
N PHE A 288 4.38 -20.34 -5.65
CA PHE A 288 4.24 -19.91 -7.02
C PHE A 288 4.52 -18.40 -7.14
N ILE A 289 5.11 -17.95 -8.24
CA ILE A 289 5.59 -16.57 -8.39
C ILE A 289 4.51 -15.52 -8.07
N THR A 290 3.24 -15.82 -8.38
CA THR A 290 2.13 -14.92 -8.09
C THR A 290 1.67 -14.95 -6.63
N MET A 291 2.16 -15.90 -5.81
CA MET A 291 2.03 -15.91 -4.34
C MET A 291 3.13 -15.08 -3.68
N GLU A 292 4.32 -14.95 -4.30
CA GLU A 292 5.49 -14.29 -3.71
C GLU A 292 5.63 -12.83 -4.11
N LYS A 293 5.39 -12.51 -5.40
CA LYS A 293 5.69 -11.21 -5.98
C LYS A 293 4.49 -10.28 -5.95
N GLU A 294 4.74 -9.01 -5.60
CA GLU A 294 3.75 -7.95 -5.71
C GLU A 294 3.48 -7.63 -7.18
N ILE A 295 2.25 -7.89 -7.62
CA ILE A 295 1.80 -7.66 -9.01
C ILE A 295 1.32 -6.22 -9.18
N PHE A 296 0.62 -5.68 -8.17
CA PHE A 296 -0.01 -4.35 -8.16
C PHE A 296 -1.07 -4.20 -9.26
N GLY A 297 -1.92 -5.21 -9.35
CA GLY A 297 -2.97 -5.34 -10.36
C GLY A 297 -4.11 -6.24 -9.91
N PRO A 298 -5.18 -6.39 -10.70
CA PRO A 298 -6.39 -7.14 -10.30
C PRO A 298 -6.19 -8.66 -10.45
N VAL A 299 -5.18 -9.19 -9.77
CA VAL A 299 -4.80 -10.60 -9.78
C VAL A 299 -4.65 -11.10 -8.36
N VAL A 300 -5.48 -12.09 -8.01
CA VAL A 300 -5.45 -12.76 -6.71
C VAL A 300 -5.12 -14.24 -6.93
N THR A 301 -4.18 -14.75 -6.16
CA THR A 301 -3.78 -16.17 -6.22
C THR A 301 -4.27 -16.90 -4.98
N ILE A 302 -4.94 -18.02 -5.18
CA ILE A 302 -5.51 -18.87 -4.13
C ILE A 302 -4.71 -20.16 -4.02
N TYR A 303 -4.33 -20.50 -2.80
CA TYR A 303 -3.80 -21.79 -2.41
C TYR A 303 -4.80 -22.52 -1.52
N VAL A 304 -5.17 -23.75 -1.88
CA VAL A 304 -6.09 -24.61 -1.11
C VAL A 304 -5.27 -25.56 -0.23
N TYR A 305 -5.50 -25.47 1.07
CA TYR A 305 -4.82 -26.33 2.04
C TYR A 305 -5.76 -27.38 2.67
N GLU A 306 -5.22 -28.51 3.14
CA GLU A 306 -5.96 -29.52 3.88
C GLU A 306 -6.37 -28.98 5.26
N ASP A 307 -7.63 -29.14 5.67
CA ASP A 307 -8.21 -28.50 6.86
C ASP A 307 -7.43 -28.74 8.16
N ASN A 308 -6.89 -29.95 8.34
CA ASN A 308 -6.08 -30.31 9.50
C ASN A 308 -4.66 -29.70 9.51
N ASN A 309 -4.20 -29.16 8.36
CA ASN A 309 -2.89 -28.56 8.20
C ASN A 309 -2.88 -27.04 8.35
N TRP A 310 -3.95 -26.43 8.87
CA TRP A 310 -4.07 -24.99 8.95
C TRP A 310 -2.94 -24.31 9.75
N LYS A 311 -2.43 -24.97 10.81
CA LYS A 311 -1.32 -24.44 11.62
C LYS A 311 0.01 -24.39 10.84
N ASP A 312 0.31 -25.43 10.09
CA ASP A 312 1.51 -25.47 9.26
C ASP A 312 1.39 -24.47 8.10
N THR A 313 0.18 -24.32 7.58
CA THR A 313 -0.11 -23.32 6.53
C THR A 313 0.07 -21.88 7.05
N LEU A 314 -0.24 -21.58 8.32
CA LEU A 314 0.09 -20.27 8.91
C LEU A 314 1.59 -19.98 8.90
N SER A 315 2.41 -20.98 9.23
CA SER A 315 3.88 -20.84 9.15
C SER A 315 4.37 -20.65 7.72
N LEU A 316 3.64 -21.18 6.73
CA LEU A 316 3.91 -20.98 5.32
C LEU A 316 3.58 -19.53 4.90
N VAL A 317 2.46 -18.97 5.36
CA VAL A 317 2.08 -17.57 5.11
C VAL A 317 3.20 -16.61 5.49
N ASP A 318 3.80 -16.81 6.66
CA ASP A 318 4.89 -15.97 7.17
C ASP A 318 6.15 -16.04 6.29
N LYS A 319 6.40 -17.17 5.64
CA LYS A 319 7.62 -17.43 4.87
C LYS A 319 7.49 -17.18 3.36
N THR A 320 6.29 -17.10 2.83
CA THR A 320 6.05 -17.02 1.37
C THR A 320 6.52 -15.70 0.77
N SER A 321 6.43 -14.59 1.49
CA SER A 321 6.90 -13.30 1.01
C SER A 321 7.60 -12.54 2.12
N MET A 322 8.59 -11.71 1.74
CA MET A 322 9.38 -10.93 2.71
C MET A 322 8.59 -9.80 3.37
N TYR A 323 7.54 -9.28 2.70
CA TYR A 323 6.80 -8.11 3.15
C TYR A 323 5.32 -8.28 2.92
N ALA A 324 4.52 -7.80 3.87
CA ALA A 324 3.09 -7.54 3.72
C ALA A 324 2.73 -6.31 4.55
N LEU A 325 1.99 -5.38 3.95
CA LEU A 325 1.44 -4.24 4.68
C LEU A 325 0.22 -4.68 5.50
N THR A 326 -0.66 -5.49 4.90
CA THR A 326 -1.84 -6.02 5.57
C THR A 326 -1.89 -7.53 5.53
N GLY A 327 -2.43 -8.12 6.60
CA GLY A 327 -2.78 -9.53 6.69
C GLY A 327 -4.14 -9.69 7.34
N ALA A 328 -4.93 -10.64 6.87
CA ALA A 328 -6.26 -10.93 7.41
C ALA A 328 -6.40 -12.41 7.79
N PHE A 329 -7.00 -12.64 8.95
CA PHE A 329 -7.39 -13.97 9.41
C PHE A 329 -8.89 -14.02 9.65
N ILE A 330 -9.58 -14.91 8.95
CA ILE A 330 -11.05 -15.04 9.02
C ILE A 330 -11.39 -16.35 9.71
N SER A 331 -12.07 -16.27 10.86
CA SER A 331 -12.44 -17.43 11.68
C SER A 331 -13.61 -17.10 12.61
N ASN A 332 -14.46 -18.08 12.89
CA ASN A 332 -15.50 -18.01 13.91
C ASN A 332 -15.07 -18.67 15.24
N ASP A 333 -13.83 -19.12 15.32
CA ASP A 333 -13.28 -19.80 16.50
C ASP A 333 -12.23 -18.90 17.17
N ARG A 334 -12.49 -18.52 18.43
CA ARG A 334 -11.66 -17.58 19.20
C ARG A 334 -10.27 -18.14 19.51
N ASP A 335 -10.15 -19.43 19.80
CA ASP A 335 -8.85 -20.06 20.13
C ASP A 335 -7.93 -20.07 18.91
N THR A 336 -8.51 -20.27 17.72
CA THR A 336 -7.75 -20.21 16.44
C THR A 336 -7.33 -18.78 16.11
N ILE A 337 -8.15 -17.77 16.44
CA ILE A 337 -7.79 -16.36 16.28
C ILE A 337 -6.60 -16.03 17.19
N ASP A 338 -6.65 -16.40 18.46
CA ASP A 338 -5.56 -16.16 19.41
C ASP A 338 -4.25 -16.87 18.99
N TYR A 339 -4.37 -18.07 18.43
CA TYR A 339 -3.21 -18.77 17.87
C TYR A 339 -2.63 -18.06 16.64
N ALA A 340 -3.49 -17.60 15.71
CA ALA A 340 -3.06 -16.89 14.52
C ALA A 340 -2.39 -15.56 14.86
N LEU A 341 -2.94 -14.76 15.78
CA LEU A 341 -2.37 -13.51 16.25
C LEU A 341 -0.95 -13.68 16.81
N LYS A 342 -0.70 -14.77 17.54
CA LYS A 342 0.64 -15.10 18.07
C LYS A 342 1.59 -15.53 16.96
N THR A 343 1.12 -16.42 16.05
CA THR A 343 1.95 -17.02 14.99
C THR A 343 2.32 -16.00 13.93
N LEU A 344 1.37 -15.14 13.51
CA LEU A 344 1.54 -14.17 12.43
C LEU A 344 1.87 -12.74 12.93
N ARG A 345 2.34 -12.62 14.16
CA ARG A 345 2.63 -11.33 14.81
C ARG A 345 3.53 -10.39 13.99
N TYR A 346 4.45 -10.96 13.21
CA TYR A 346 5.42 -10.22 12.40
C TYR A 346 5.17 -10.32 10.89
N SER A 347 4.08 -10.95 10.50
CA SER A 347 3.81 -11.26 9.08
C SER A 347 3.22 -10.10 8.29
N ALA A 348 2.71 -9.05 8.97
CA ALA A 348 2.16 -7.86 8.33
C ALA A 348 2.22 -6.64 9.26
N GLY A 349 2.21 -5.44 8.68
CA GLY A 349 2.18 -4.18 9.41
C GLY A 349 0.83 -3.96 10.14
N ASN A 350 -0.29 -4.20 9.43
CA ASN A 350 -1.63 -4.23 9.99
C ASN A 350 -2.21 -5.64 9.91
N PHE A 351 -2.86 -6.09 10.97
CA PHE A 351 -3.45 -7.42 11.02
C PHE A 351 -4.93 -7.35 11.37
N TYR A 352 -5.77 -7.88 10.48
CA TYR A 352 -7.23 -7.82 10.59
C TYR A 352 -7.81 -9.16 11.02
N ILE A 353 -8.83 -9.12 11.87
CA ILE A 353 -9.64 -10.28 12.23
C ILE A 353 -11.05 -10.11 11.69
N ASN A 354 -11.49 -11.05 10.84
CA ASN A 354 -12.81 -11.04 10.18
C ASN A 354 -13.06 -9.78 9.33
N ASP A 355 -11.98 -9.19 8.85
CA ASP A 355 -11.94 -8.06 7.92
C ASP A 355 -10.75 -8.25 6.97
N LYS A 356 -10.40 -7.22 6.14
CA LYS A 356 -9.35 -7.32 5.12
C LYS A 356 -8.65 -5.97 4.90
#